data_5946ad2480809b0762028ccf0f1a3a65
#
_entry.id   5946ad2480809b0762028ccf0f1a3a65
#
_cell.length_a   1.000
_cell.length_b   1.000
_cell.length_c   1.000
_cell.angle_alpha   90.00
_cell.angle_beta   90.00
_cell.angle_gamma   90.00
#
_symmetry.space_group_name_H-M   'P 1'
#
loop_
_entity.id
_entity.type
_entity.pdbx_description
1 polymer ?
#
loop_
_entity_poly.entity_id
_entity_poly.type
_entity_poly.pdbx_seq_one_letter_code
_entity_poly.pdbx_strand_id
1 'polypeptide(L)'
;LFRSSLCIGQTKPKGLLHSAEIGVTASTLTADAVIELFFSLDKQYRKNAVWVMNDETAMTLRMLKDSAGNFLWRSTDDTIFSHTVVISNYINDSTIVFGDLSYYWLIERQPLAVRPLNELYAQESCLGLAASERIDGKLVRSEAVKLFKLN
;
A
#
# COMPACT_ATOMS: atom_id res chain seq x y z
N LEU A 1 -2.04 -0.02 -6.24
CA LEU A 1 -0.92 0.53 -5.45
C LEU A 1 0.18 0.99 -6.39
N PHE A 2 0.35 2.31 -6.51
CA PHE A 2 1.45 2.85 -7.30
C PHE A 2 2.77 2.52 -6.60
N ARG A 3 3.65 1.81 -7.30
CA ARG A 3 4.98 1.44 -6.82
C ARG A 3 5.81 2.71 -6.65
N SER A 4 5.99 3.13 -5.42
CA SER A 4 6.48 4.48 -5.09
C SER A 4 7.98 4.58 -4.89
N SER A 5 8.73 3.49 -4.92
CA SER A 5 10.17 3.53 -4.69
C SER A 5 10.97 4.25 -5.79
N LEU A 6 10.35 4.55 -6.95
CA LEU A 6 11.01 5.24 -8.07
C LEU A 6 10.29 6.52 -8.53
N CYS A 7 9.25 6.99 -7.82
CA CYS A 7 8.53 8.19 -8.23
C CYS A 7 9.09 9.46 -7.57
N ILE A 8 10.35 9.77 -7.85
CA ILE A 8 10.97 11.05 -7.56
C ILE A 8 10.86 11.88 -8.84
N GLY A 9 9.73 12.53 -9.05
CA GLY A 9 9.54 13.44 -10.16
C GLY A 9 8.15 14.02 -10.13
N GLN A 10 8.00 15.29 -10.48
CA GLN A 10 6.74 16.06 -10.46
C GLN A 10 5.66 15.54 -11.44
N THR A 11 5.93 14.44 -12.13
CA THR A 11 5.06 13.88 -13.19
C THR A 11 4.40 12.55 -12.84
N LYS A 12 4.60 12.03 -11.62
CA LYS A 12 4.03 10.73 -11.20
C LYS A 12 3.24 10.86 -9.91
N PRO A 13 2.15 10.10 -9.73
CA PRO A 13 1.36 10.10 -8.50
C PRO A 13 2.23 9.78 -7.27
N LYS A 14 1.98 10.48 -6.17
CA LYS A 14 2.68 10.24 -4.91
C LYS A 14 2.18 8.93 -4.32
N GLY A 15 3.06 7.96 -4.20
CA GLY A 15 2.72 6.65 -3.64
C GLY A 15 2.33 6.74 -2.16
N LEU A 16 1.52 5.77 -1.72
CA LEU A 16 1.04 5.66 -0.35
C LEU A 16 2.18 5.63 0.68
N LEU A 17 3.23 4.84 0.41
CA LEU A 17 4.38 4.67 1.30
C LEU A 17 5.21 5.94 1.52
N HIS A 18 5.17 6.89 0.57
CA HIS A 18 5.85 8.18 0.71
C HIS A 18 5.02 9.26 1.41
N SER A 19 3.71 9.05 1.46
CA SER A 19 2.76 10.03 2.00
C SER A 19 2.29 9.69 3.41
N ALA A 20 2.39 8.43 3.80
CA ALA A 20 1.99 7.95 5.12
C ALA A 20 3.05 8.27 6.20
N GLU A 21 2.59 8.46 7.41
CA GLU A 21 3.46 8.70 8.56
C GLU A 21 4.05 7.39 9.10
N ILE A 22 5.29 7.46 9.57
CA ILE A 22 5.92 6.33 10.27
C ILE A 22 5.32 6.26 11.67
N GLY A 23 4.60 5.19 11.97
CA GLY A 23 4.01 4.95 13.28
C GLY A 23 4.98 4.27 14.23
N VAL A 24 5.66 3.23 13.75
CA VAL A 24 6.60 2.41 14.55
C VAL A 24 7.83 2.07 13.72
N THR A 25 8.99 2.13 14.36
CA THR A 25 10.26 1.65 13.80
C THR A 25 10.87 0.67 14.78
N ALA A 26 11.12 -0.56 14.35
CA ALA A 26 11.74 -1.59 15.19
C ALA A 26 12.80 -2.36 14.42
N SER A 27 13.71 -3.00 15.13
CA SER A 27 14.74 -3.88 14.54
C SER A 27 14.24 -5.30 14.26
N THR A 28 13.12 -5.68 14.86
CA THR A 28 12.52 -7.02 14.70
C THR A 28 11.00 -6.88 14.66
N LEU A 29 10.37 -7.77 13.89
CA LEU A 29 8.91 -7.86 13.83
C LEU A 29 8.43 -8.71 15.02
N THR A 30 7.82 -8.06 16.00
CA THR A 30 7.28 -8.70 17.20
C THR A 30 5.77 -8.46 17.30
N ALA A 31 5.10 -9.29 18.10
CA ALA A 31 3.69 -9.10 18.41
C ALA A 31 3.41 -7.73 19.04
N ASP A 32 4.30 -7.30 19.95
CA ASP A 32 4.19 -6.02 20.64
C ASP A 32 4.28 -4.85 19.64
N ALA A 33 5.16 -4.93 18.64
CA ALA A 33 5.29 -3.92 17.61
C ALA A 33 4.03 -3.79 16.74
N VAL A 34 3.33 -4.90 16.48
CA VAL A 34 2.05 -4.87 15.76
C VAL A 34 0.95 -4.23 16.61
N ILE A 35 0.93 -4.51 17.91
CA ILE A 35 0.01 -3.87 18.86
C ILE A 35 0.30 -2.36 18.93
N GLU A 36 1.55 -1.98 19.05
CA GLU A 36 1.97 -0.58 19.07
C GLU A 36 1.55 0.17 17.79
N LEU A 37 1.75 -0.45 16.63
CA LEU A 37 1.29 0.11 15.36
C LEU A 37 -0.23 0.28 15.32
N PHE A 38 -0.99 -0.70 15.83
CA PHE A 38 -2.44 -0.61 15.92
C PHE A 38 -2.88 0.59 16.78
N PHE A 39 -2.24 0.80 17.92
CA PHE A 39 -2.57 1.90 18.80
C PHE A 39 -2.00 3.25 18.37
N SER A 40 -0.99 3.29 17.51
CA SER A 40 -0.45 4.52 16.92
C SER A 40 -1.43 5.23 15.99
N LEU A 41 -2.42 4.51 15.45
CA LEU A 41 -3.47 5.07 14.62
C LEU A 41 -4.61 5.61 15.48
N ASP A 42 -5.08 6.82 15.20
CA ASP A 42 -6.22 7.43 15.90
C ASP A 42 -7.50 6.60 15.77
N LYS A 43 -8.27 6.53 16.85
CA LYS A 43 -9.50 5.74 16.95
C LYS A 43 -10.50 6.03 15.83
N GLN A 44 -10.56 7.28 15.36
CA GLN A 44 -11.48 7.68 14.28
C GLN A 44 -11.19 6.99 12.95
N TYR A 45 -9.91 6.68 12.65
CA TYR A 45 -9.48 6.03 11.42
C TYR A 45 -9.46 4.50 11.52
N ARG A 46 -9.46 3.94 12.75
CA ARG A 46 -9.42 2.49 12.96
C ARG A 46 -10.65 1.77 12.43
N LYS A 47 -11.82 2.41 12.41
CA LYS A 47 -13.08 1.75 12.03
C LYS A 47 -13.03 1.08 10.66
N ASN A 48 -12.41 1.73 9.68
CA ASN A 48 -12.30 1.24 8.30
C ASN A 48 -10.85 0.90 7.93
N ALA A 49 -9.97 0.77 8.92
CA ALA A 49 -8.56 0.49 8.68
C ALA A 49 -8.37 -0.93 8.14
N VAL A 50 -7.38 -1.08 7.27
CA VAL A 50 -6.93 -2.35 6.72
C VAL A 50 -5.44 -2.50 6.93
N TRP A 51 -5.01 -3.74 7.09
CA TRP A 51 -3.60 -4.12 7.11
C TRP A 51 -3.17 -4.39 5.68
N VAL A 52 -2.06 -3.81 5.25
CA VAL A 52 -1.46 -4.12 3.95
C VAL A 52 0.00 -4.47 4.15
N MET A 53 0.41 -5.63 3.68
CA MET A 53 1.75 -6.15 3.83
C MET A 53 2.12 -7.09 2.68
N ASN A 54 3.39 -7.44 2.58
CA ASN A 54 3.86 -8.47 1.66
C ASN A 54 3.60 -9.87 2.23
N ASP A 55 3.57 -10.87 1.36
CA ASP A 55 3.38 -12.29 1.73
C ASP A 55 4.46 -12.80 2.68
N GLU A 56 5.72 -12.44 2.47
CA GLU A 56 6.83 -12.81 3.35
C GLU A 56 6.68 -12.23 4.76
N THR A 57 6.24 -10.97 4.86
CA THR A 57 5.93 -10.34 6.15
C THR A 57 4.74 -11.01 6.82
N ALA A 58 3.71 -11.37 6.06
CA ALA A 58 2.54 -12.09 6.56
C ALA A 58 2.93 -13.48 7.09
N MET A 59 3.81 -14.21 6.38
CA MET A 59 4.35 -15.49 6.83
C MET A 59 5.10 -15.33 8.17
N THR A 60 5.96 -14.34 8.29
CA THR A 60 6.69 -14.06 9.52
C THR A 60 5.74 -13.78 10.69
N LEU A 61 4.68 -12.97 10.47
CA LEU A 61 3.66 -12.71 11.50
C LEU A 61 2.89 -13.97 11.91
N ARG A 62 2.56 -14.84 10.95
CA ARG A 62 1.87 -16.11 11.23
C ARG A 62 2.75 -17.09 12.01
N MET A 63 4.07 -16.98 11.89
CA MET A 63 5.01 -17.82 12.64
C MET A 63 5.24 -17.35 14.09
N LEU A 64 4.78 -16.15 14.45
CA LEU A 64 4.89 -15.64 15.81
C LEU A 64 4.06 -16.50 16.78
N LYS A 65 4.70 -16.88 17.88
CA LYS A 65 4.09 -17.68 18.94
C LYS A 65 4.14 -16.93 20.27
N ASP A 66 3.17 -17.22 21.12
CA ASP A 66 3.20 -16.78 22.51
C ASP A 66 4.17 -17.64 23.35
N SER A 67 4.33 -17.29 24.63
CA SER A 67 5.17 -18.05 25.58
C SER A 67 4.69 -19.49 25.81
N ALA A 68 3.44 -19.81 25.48
CA ALA A 68 2.85 -21.14 25.57
C ALA A 68 2.99 -21.94 24.25
N GLY A 69 3.57 -21.35 23.20
CA GLY A 69 3.78 -21.98 21.90
C GLY A 69 2.59 -21.91 20.95
N ASN A 70 1.53 -21.16 21.28
CA ASN A 70 0.39 -20.97 20.39
C ASN A 70 0.68 -19.89 19.38
N PHE A 71 0.19 -20.07 18.13
CA PHE A 71 0.29 -19.04 17.12
C PHE A 71 -0.61 -17.85 17.46
N LEU A 72 -0.05 -16.66 17.41
CA LEU A 72 -0.76 -15.41 17.70
C LEU A 72 -1.78 -15.06 16.62
N TRP A 73 -1.46 -15.34 15.37
CA TRP A 73 -2.38 -15.16 14.24
C TRP A 73 -2.82 -16.54 13.71
N ARG A 74 -4.10 -16.85 13.86
CA ARG A 74 -4.65 -18.13 13.40
C ARG A 74 -4.67 -18.20 11.88
N SER A 75 -4.33 -19.35 11.34
CA SER A 75 -4.23 -19.58 9.89
C SER A 75 -5.57 -19.50 9.13
N THR A 76 -6.68 -19.57 9.84
CA THR A 76 -8.04 -19.54 9.26
C THR A 76 -8.60 -18.13 9.07
N ASP A 77 -7.99 -17.13 9.72
CA ASP A 77 -8.54 -15.79 9.76
C ASP A 77 -7.63 -14.85 8.95
N ASP A 78 -8.17 -14.25 7.90
CA ASP A 78 -7.48 -13.17 7.16
C ASP A 78 -7.68 -11.81 7.84
N THR A 79 -7.73 -11.82 9.19
CA THR A 79 -7.93 -10.62 10.00
C THR A 79 -6.94 -10.56 11.15
N ILE A 80 -6.44 -9.38 11.45
CA ILE A 80 -5.65 -9.04 12.63
C ILE A 80 -6.44 -7.97 13.40
N PHE A 81 -6.74 -8.21 14.69
CA PHE A 81 -7.59 -7.33 15.50
C PHE A 81 -8.92 -6.97 14.84
N SER A 82 -9.59 -7.95 14.18
CA SER A 82 -10.84 -7.77 13.46
C SER A 82 -10.76 -6.84 12.23
N HIS A 83 -9.55 -6.51 11.76
CA HIS A 83 -9.32 -5.75 10.54
C HIS A 83 -8.74 -6.65 9.46
N THR A 84 -9.26 -6.50 8.25
CA THR A 84 -8.85 -7.32 7.10
C THR A 84 -7.38 -7.11 6.75
N VAL A 85 -6.71 -8.20 6.40
CA VAL A 85 -5.34 -8.20 5.88
C VAL A 85 -5.38 -8.33 4.37
N VAL A 86 -4.70 -7.40 3.69
CA VAL A 86 -4.52 -7.40 2.24
C VAL A 86 -3.07 -7.68 1.93
N ILE A 87 -2.82 -8.77 1.21
CA ILE A 87 -1.47 -9.11 0.78
C ILE A 87 -1.17 -8.44 -0.55
N SER A 88 -0.03 -7.75 -0.64
CA SER A 88 0.38 -7.01 -1.82
C SER A 88 1.89 -7.10 -2.06
N ASN A 89 2.27 -7.60 -3.23
CA ASN A 89 3.67 -7.71 -3.65
C ASN A 89 4.32 -6.34 -3.98
N TYR A 90 3.54 -5.25 -3.93
CA TYR A 90 4.04 -3.90 -4.17
C TYR A 90 4.59 -3.21 -2.92
N ILE A 91 4.43 -3.83 -1.76
CA ILE A 91 5.01 -3.37 -0.50
C ILE A 91 6.35 -4.07 -0.30
N ASN A 92 7.35 -3.31 0.14
CA ASN A 92 8.66 -3.87 0.44
C ASN A 92 8.56 -4.87 1.61
N ASP A 93 9.44 -5.85 1.59
CA ASP A 93 9.59 -6.79 2.68
C ASP A 93 9.82 -6.02 3.99
N SER A 94 9.26 -6.54 5.07
CA SER A 94 9.41 -5.95 6.40
C SER A 94 8.75 -4.56 6.57
N THR A 95 7.84 -4.19 5.67
CA THR A 95 7.01 -2.99 5.81
C THR A 95 5.55 -3.40 5.99
N ILE A 96 4.91 -2.86 7.02
CA ILE A 96 3.47 -3.04 7.24
C ILE A 96 2.81 -1.68 7.15
N VAL A 97 1.69 -1.62 6.46
CA VAL A 97 0.84 -0.45 6.37
C VAL A 97 -0.45 -0.73 7.14
N PHE A 98 -0.83 0.14 8.05
CA PHE A 98 -2.10 0.07 8.74
C PHE A 98 -2.82 1.41 8.68
N GLY A 99 -4.04 1.43 8.18
CA GLY A 99 -4.82 2.66 8.11
C GLY A 99 -6.03 2.58 7.19
N ASP A 100 -6.75 3.69 7.15
CA ASP A 100 -7.91 3.88 6.31
C ASP A 100 -7.50 4.39 4.93
N LEU A 101 -7.54 3.49 3.94
CA LEU A 101 -7.15 3.80 2.56
C LEU A 101 -8.17 4.68 1.81
N SER A 102 -9.35 4.94 2.37
CA SER A 102 -10.34 5.84 1.78
C SER A 102 -9.85 7.30 1.68
N TYR A 103 -8.85 7.64 2.49
CA TYR A 103 -8.16 8.94 2.43
C TYR A 103 -7.08 9.04 1.36
N TYR A 104 -6.80 7.95 0.63
CA TYR A 104 -5.96 8.01 -0.56
C TYR A 104 -6.83 8.27 -1.79
N TRP A 105 -6.75 9.48 -2.32
CA TRP A 105 -7.56 9.93 -3.44
C TRP A 105 -6.82 9.73 -4.75
N LEU A 106 -7.50 9.11 -5.69
CA LEU A 106 -7.11 9.05 -7.09
C LEU A 106 -7.95 10.06 -7.86
N ILE A 107 -7.29 10.98 -8.55
CA ILE A 107 -7.94 12.01 -9.34
C ILE A 107 -7.58 11.77 -10.79
N GLU A 108 -8.57 11.44 -11.59
CA GLU A 108 -8.47 11.35 -13.03
C GLU A 108 -8.74 12.74 -13.63
N ARG A 109 -7.68 13.37 -14.15
CA ARG A 109 -7.80 14.69 -14.78
C ARG A 109 -8.19 14.62 -16.25
N GLN A 110 -7.74 13.57 -16.92
CA GLN A 110 -8.03 13.29 -18.32
C GLN A 110 -8.27 11.80 -18.49
N PRO A 111 -9.47 11.39 -18.93
CA PRO A 111 -9.75 9.98 -19.18
C PRO A 111 -8.88 9.42 -20.30
N LEU A 112 -8.82 8.11 -20.36
CA LEU A 112 -8.08 7.41 -21.40
C LEU A 112 -8.60 7.83 -22.79
N ALA A 113 -7.77 8.52 -23.55
CA ALA A 113 -8.02 8.90 -24.92
C ALA A 113 -7.11 8.11 -25.85
N VAL A 114 -7.71 7.39 -26.80
CA VAL A 114 -6.98 6.66 -27.85
C VAL A 114 -7.13 7.40 -29.16
N ARG A 115 -6.03 7.70 -29.82
CA ARG A 115 -5.99 8.38 -31.13
C ARG A 115 -5.29 7.50 -32.15
N PRO A 116 -5.89 7.26 -33.33
CA PRO A 116 -5.19 6.61 -34.43
C PRO A 116 -4.16 7.57 -35.05
N LEU A 117 -2.97 7.05 -35.31
CA LEU A 117 -1.86 7.75 -35.97
C LEU A 117 -1.76 7.25 -37.41
N ASN A 118 -2.57 7.80 -38.28
CA ASN A 118 -2.73 7.30 -39.68
C ASN A 118 -1.50 7.59 -40.56
N GLU A 119 -0.74 8.63 -40.24
CA GLU A 119 0.35 9.10 -41.10
C GLU A 119 1.73 8.56 -40.67
N LEU A 120 1.92 8.34 -39.36
CA LEU A 120 3.25 8.05 -38.80
C LEU A 120 3.84 6.72 -39.32
N TYR A 121 3.01 5.73 -39.63
CA TYR A 121 3.42 4.40 -40.07
C TYR A 121 2.81 4.01 -41.43
N ALA A 122 2.39 4.99 -42.22
CA ALA A 122 1.74 4.73 -43.51
C ALA A 122 2.66 3.99 -44.51
N GLN A 123 3.97 4.23 -44.45
CA GLN A 123 4.95 3.57 -45.33
C GLN A 123 5.13 2.08 -44.99
N GLU A 124 4.85 1.71 -43.74
CA GLU A 124 4.98 0.31 -43.25
C GLU A 124 3.67 -0.45 -43.32
N SER A 125 2.61 0.17 -43.88
CA SER A 125 1.23 -0.38 -43.90
C SER A 125 0.71 -0.75 -42.49
N CYS A 126 1.18 -0.06 -41.47
CA CYS A 126 0.81 -0.24 -40.06
C CYS A 126 -0.05 0.92 -39.56
N LEU A 127 -0.97 0.62 -38.63
CA LEU A 127 -1.75 1.63 -37.91
C LEU A 127 -1.15 1.84 -36.53
N GLY A 128 -0.70 3.06 -36.24
CA GLY A 128 -0.27 3.44 -34.90
C GLY A 128 -1.45 3.84 -34.03
N LEU A 129 -1.45 3.48 -32.75
CA LEU A 129 -2.39 3.93 -31.75
C LEU A 129 -1.64 4.64 -30.63
N ALA A 130 -1.99 5.90 -30.38
CA ALA A 130 -1.49 6.65 -29.22
C ALA A 130 -2.56 6.70 -28.13
N ALA A 131 -2.25 6.16 -26.96
CA ALA A 131 -3.11 6.23 -25.79
C ALA A 131 -2.53 7.22 -24.78
N SER A 132 -3.36 8.09 -24.23
CA SER A 132 -2.98 9.05 -23.21
C SER A 132 -4.02 9.13 -22.11
N GLU A 133 -3.55 9.17 -20.86
CA GLU A 133 -4.35 9.31 -19.65
C GLU A 133 -3.60 10.19 -18.66
N ARG A 134 -4.31 10.97 -17.86
CA ARG A 134 -3.72 11.78 -16.79
C ARG A 134 -4.39 11.47 -15.47
N ILE A 135 -3.64 10.77 -14.62
CA ILE A 135 -4.07 10.40 -13.28
C ILE A 135 -3.07 10.98 -12.28
N ASP A 136 -3.58 11.46 -11.14
CA ASP A 136 -2.78 11.81 -9.97
C ASP A 136 -3.34 11.11 -8.74
N GLY A 137 -2.47 10.82 -7.78
CA GLY A 137 -2.83 10.15 -6.53
C GLY A 137 -2.11 10.76 -5.34
N LYS A 138 -2.87 11.02 -4.27
CA LYS A 138 -2.33 11.60 -3.05
C LYS A 138 -3.10 11.13 -1.82
N LEU A 139 -2.36 10.89 -0.74
CA LEU A 139 -2.94 10.74 0.59
C LEU A 139 -3.33 12.13 1.11
N VAL A 140 -4.63 12.35 1.33
CA VAL A 140 -5.17 13.64 1.76
C VAL A 140 -4.85 13.90 3.24
N ARG A 141 -4.84 12.84 4.06
CA ARG A 141 -4.48 12.90 5.47
C ARG A 141 -3.39 11.89 5.78
N SER A 142 -2.19 12.37 6.07
CA SER A 142 -1.04 11.51 6.39
C SER A 142 -1.24 10.71 7.67
N GLU A 143 -1.96 11.28 8.64
CA GLU A 143 -2.29 10.69 9.94
C GLU A 143 -3.24 9.48 9.85
N ALA A 144 -4.02 9.36 8.74
CA ALA A 144 -4.97 8.27 8.54
C ALA A 144 -4.30 6.92 8.20
N VAL A 145 -3.02 6.93 7.88
CA VAL A 145 -2.25 5.74 7.53
C VAL A 145 -0.90 5.76 8.25
N LYS A 146 -0.59 4.69 8.95
CA LYS A 146 0.67 4.51 9.66
C LYS A 146 1.49 3.38 9.04
N LEU A 147 2.80 3.58 9.05
CA LEU A 147 3.77 2.63 8.53
C LEU A 147 4.58 2.03 9.68
N PHE A 148 4.80 0.73 9.61
CA PHE A 148 5.85 0.04 10.33
C PHE A 148 7.04 -0.15 9.39
N LYS A 149 8.24 0.17 9.85
CA LYS A 149 9.48 -0.09 9.12
C LYS A 149 10.44 -0.87 9.99
N LEU A 150 11.03 -1.90 9.44
CA LEU A 150 12.23 -2.53 10.00
C LEU A 150 13.48 -1.69 9.65
N ASN A 151 14.31 -1.49 10.67
CA ASN A 151 15.63 -0.87 10.54
C ASN A 151 16.70 -1.93 10.31
#